data_cdf0436b3b66307f1ae02872886fb483
#
_entry.id   cdf0436b3b66307f1ae02872886fb483
#
_cell.length_a   1.000
_cell.length_b   1.000
_cell.length_c   1.000
_cell.angle_alpha   90.00
_cell.angle_beta   90.00
_cell.angle_gamma   90.00
#
_symmetry.space_group_name_H-M   'P 1'
#
loop_
_entity.id
_entity.type
_entity.pdbx_description
1 polymer ?
#
loop_
_entity_poly.entity_id
_entity_poly.type
_entity_poly.pdbx_seq_one_letter_code
_entity_poly.pdbx_strand_id
1 'polypeptide(L)'
;MKLAVCNEFFEGWKIEKVFNYAAEIGCDGVEIAPFTLSKSVTRISASRRRNIRKAAEKAGVEIVGLHWLLASPEGMYLTHPDKSIRQKTQDYIKALIHFCGDLGAKIMIHGSPAQRNIQKGWDREECWKYAVDIFANCTKEMAKNDVTYCIEALTTKETNILTSISEALRMVADVNHPNFQTMLDTKAAAAENKPHVDVIA
;
A
#
# COMPACT_ATOMS: atom_id res chain seq x y z
N MET A 1 -3.21 -22.53 2.49
CA MET A 1 -2.63 -21.19 2.24
C MET A 1 -3.48 -20.53 1.17
N LYS A 2 -3.87 -19.27 1.33
CA LYS A 2 -4.58 -18.51 0.29
C LYS A 2 -3.57 -17.87 -0.65
N LEU A 3 -3.91 -17.78 -1.94
CA LEU A 3 -3.11 -17.17 -2.98
C LEU A 3 -3.85 -15.99 -3.60
N ALA A 4 -3.16 -14.88 -3.79
CA ALA A 4 -3.68 -13.71 -4.50
C ALA A 4 -2.69 -13.25 -5.57
N VAL A 5 -3.21 -12.60 -6.60
CA VAL A 5 -2.41 -12.01 -7.68
C VAL A 5 -2.66 -10.51 -7.75
N CYS A 6 -1.60 -9.72 -7.99
CA CYS A 6 -1.77 -8.28 -8.23
C CYS A 6 -2.22 -8.04 -9.68
N ASN A 7 -3.20 -7.15 -9.85
CA ASN A 7 -3.75 -6.87 -11.18
C ASN A 7 -2.82 -6.08 -12.11
N GLU A 8 -1.71 -5.55 -11.61
CA GLU A 8 -0.71 -4.85 -12.43
C GLU A 8 -0.07 -5.73 -13.51
N PHE A 9 0.01 -7.06 -13.26
CA PHE A 9 0.53 -8.03 -14.24
C PHE A 9 -0.33 -8.15 -15.51
N PHE A 10 -1.57 -7.68 -15.47
CA PHE A 10 -2.53 -7.79 -16.56
C PHE A 10 -2.69 -6.44 -17.28
N GLU A 11 -1.60 -5.93 -17.84
CA GLU A 11 -1.58 -4.63 -18.49
C GLU A 11 -2.66 -4.52 -19.57
N GLY A 12 -3.43 -3.42 -19.51
CA GLY A 12 -4.51 -3.14 -20.46
C GLY A 12 -5.79 -3.97 -20.27
N TRP A 13 -5.85 -4.91 -19.31
CA TRP A 13 -7.06 -5.66 -19.07
C TRP A 13 -8.08 -4.86 -18.24
N LYS A 14 -9.37 -5.07 -18.53
CA LYS A 14 -10.43 -4.60 -17.63
C LYS A 14 -10.40 -5.42 -16.35
N ILE A 15 -10.65 -4.78 -15.21
CA ILE A 15 -10.56 -5.42 -13.89
C ILE A 15 -11.51 -6.63 -13.76
N GLU A 16 -12.67 -6.58 -14.43
CA GLU A 16 -13.63 -7.69 -14.45
C GLU A 16 -13.03 -8.95 -15.13
N LYS A 17 -12.22 -8.75 -16.18
CA LYS A 17 -11.50 -9.85 -16.84
C LYS A 17 -10.41 -10.42 -15.94
N VAL A 18 -9.72 -9.57 -15.18
CA VAL A 18 -8.70 -10.02 -14.21
C VAL A 18 -9.32 -10.91 -13.15
N PHE A 19 -10.46 -10.51 -12.56
CA PHE A 19 -11.14 -11.33 -11.55
C PHE A 19 -11.54 -12.72 -12.08
N ASN A 20 -12.15 -12.79 -13.28
CA ASN A 20 -12.51 -14.05 -13.88
C ASN A 20 -11.29 -14.95 -14.14
N TYR A 21 -10.21 -14.38 -14.62
CA TYR A 21 -8.98 -15.13 -14.88
C TYR A 21 -8.28 -15.58 -13.60
N ALA A 22 -8.25 -14.73 -12.57
CA ALA A 22 -7.72 -15.11 -11.26
C ALA A 22 -8.46 -16.32 -10.67
N ALA A 23 -9.78 -16.33 -10.77
CA ALA A 23 -10.60 -17.48 -10.37
C ALA A 23 -10.29 -18.73 -11.21
N GLU A 24 -10.17 -18.59 -12.54
CA GLU A 24 -9.87 -19.68 -13.46
C GLU A 24 -8.52 -20.37 -13.14
N ILE A 25 -7.50 -19.60 -12.78
CA ILE A 25 -6.18 -20.14 -12.40
C ILE A 25 -6.07 -20.57 -10.93
N GLY A 26 -7.16 -20.49 -10.17
CA GLY A 26 -7.24 -20.98 -8.79
C GLY A 26 -6.71 -20.01 -7.73
N CYS A 27 -6.65 -18.71 -8.01
CA CYS A 27 -6.38 -17.70 -6.98
C CYS A 27 -7.61 -17.47 -6.09
N ASP A 28 -7.39 -17.29 -4.78
CA ASP A 28 -8.41 -16.95 -3.80
C ASP A 28 -8.79 -15.46 -3.87
N GLY A 29 -7.88 -14.60 -4.37
CA GLY A 29 -8.10 -13.17 -4.39
C GLY A 29 -7.25 -12.40 -5.39
N VAL A 30 -7.58 -11.10 -5.47
CA VAL A 30 -6.86 -10.13 -6.30
C VAL A 30 -6.48 -8.92 -5.45
N GLU A 31 -5.23 -8.51 -5.54
CA GLU A 31 -4.74 -7.25 -5.03
C GLU A 31 -4.82 -6.19 -6.13
N ILE A 32 -5.28 -5.00 -5.80
CA ILE A 32 -5.51 -3.94 -6.79
C ILE A 32 -4.42 -2.88 -6.69
N ALA A 33 -3.73 -2.64 -7.79
CA ALA A 33 -2.91 -1.46 -8.01
C ALA A 33 -3.81 -0.31 -8.52
N PRO A 34 -4.09 0.74 -7.72
CA PRO A 34 -5.10 1.74 -8.07
C PRO A 34 -4.85 2.49 -9.38
N PHE A 35 -3.58 2.68 -9.76
CA PHE A 35 -3.21 3.37 -11.00
C PHE A 35 -3.69 2.65 -12.26
N THR A 36 -3.93 1.34 -12.21
CA THR A 36 -4.48 0.56 -13.32
C THR A 36 -5.95 0.90 -13.61
N LEU A 37 -6.65 1.42 -12.60
CA LEU A 37 -8.07 1.78 -12.70
C LEU A 37 -8.28 3.25 -13.04
N SER A 38 -7.43 4.13 -12.51
CA SER A 38 -7.51 5.59 -12.71
C SER A 38 -6.23 6.28 -12.25
N LYS A 39 -5.93 7.43 -12.85
CA LYS A 39 -4.84 8.33 -12.37
C LYS A 39 -5.03 8.81 -10.92
N SER A 40 -6.25 8.71 -10.36
CA SER A 40 -6.54 9.01 -8.96
C SER A 40 -7.80 8.29 -8.51
N VAL A 41 -7.77 7.69 -7.32
CA VAL A 41 -8.95 7.03 -6.73
C VAL A 41 -10.10 8.00 -6.45
N THR A 42 -9.81 9.30 -6.30
CA THR A 42 -10.82 10.35 -6.11
C THR A 42 -11.70 10.56 -7.35
N ARG A 43 -11.25 10.09 -8.51
CA ARG A 43 -12.02 10.14 -9.78
C ARG A 43 -12.87 8.90 -10.01
N ILE A 44 -12.73 7.87 -9.18
CA ILE A 44 -13.52 6.64 -9.28
C ILE A 44 -14.82 6.84 -8.49
N SER A 45 -15.95 6.93 -9.22
CA SER A 45 -17.26 7.16 -8.62
C SER A 45 -17.67 6.03 -7.67
N ALA A 46 -18.52 6.33 -6.68
CA ALA A 46 -19.08 5.34 -5.76
C ALA A 46 -19.79 4.19 -6.51
N SER A 47 -20.46 4.49 -7.63
CA SER A 47 -21.09 3.47 -8.48
C SER A 47 -20.03 2.53 -9.09
N ARG A 48 -18.91 3.08 -9.61
CA ARG A 48 -17.82 2.26 -10.17
C ARG A 48 -17.16 1.38 -9.09
N ARG A 49 -16.93 1.91 -7.87
CA ARG A 49 -16.40 1.14 -6.74
C ARG A 49 -17.29 -0.06 -6.41
N ARG A 50 -18.62 0.17 -6.30
CA ARG A 50 -19.61 -0.90 -6.09
C ARG A 50 -19.61 -1.94 -7.21
N ASN A 51 -19.47 -1.50 -8.48
CA ASN A 51 -19.43 -2.42 -9.61
C ASN A 51 -18.17 -3.28 -9.63
N ILE A 52 -17.01 -2.73 -9.25
CA ILE A 52 -15.76 -3.48 -9.10
C ILE A 52 -15.92 -4.56 -8.02
N ARG A 53 -16.44 -4.19 -6.85
CA ARG A 53 -16.71 -5.14 -5.77
C ARG A 53 -17.64 -6.28 -6.20
N LYS A 54 -18.77 -5.94 -6.81
CA LYS A 54 -19.73 -6.94 -7.32
C LYS A 54 -19.12 -7.85 -8.40
N ALA A 55 -18.21 -7.34 -9.21
CA ALA A 55 -17.54 -8.14 -10.23
C ALA A 55 -16.60 -9.18 -9.59
N ALA A 56 -15.88 -8.84 -8.53
CA ALA A 56 -15.06 -9.78 -7.76
C ALA A 56 -15.94 -10.84 -7.08
N GLU A 57 -17.01 -10.42 -6.40
CA GLU A 57 -17.99 -11.31 -5.77
C GLU A 57 -18.58 -12.30 -6.79
N LYS A 58 -18.95 -11.83 -7.99
CA LYS A 58 -19.48 -12.68 -9.07
C LYS A 58 -18.46 -13.67 -9.60
N ALA A 59 -17.18 -13.29 -9.66
CA ALA A 59 -16.10 -14.17 -10.08
C ALA A 59 -15.68 -15.18 -8.99
N GLY A 60 -16.12 -14.99 -7.75
CA GLY A 60 -15.78 -15.86 -6.63
C GLY A 60 -14.38 -15.60 -6.06
N VAL A 61 -13.83 -14.39 -6.24
CA VAL A 61 -12.53 -13.98 -5.70
C VAL A 61 -12.69 -12.83 -4.71
N GLU A 62 -11.82 -12.77 -3.69
CA GLU A 62 -11.75 -11.63 -2.77
C GLU A 62 -10.93 -10.48 -3.39
N ILE A 63 -11.32 -9.23 -3.12
CA ILE A 63 -10.39 -8.10 -3.25
C ILE A 63 -9.62 -8.03 -1.94
N VAL A 64 -8.39 -8.55 -1.92
CA VAL A 64 -7.64 -8.71 -0.67
C VAL A 64 -7.05 -7.41 -0.17
N GLY A 65 -6.66 -6.51 -1.08
CA GLY A 65 -6.03 -5.27 -0.70
C GLY A 65 -5.71 -4.35 -1.88
N LEU A 66 -5.01 -3.26 -1.52
CA LEU A 66 -4.42 -2.32 -2.47
C LEU A 66 -2.90 -2.39 -2.41
N HIS A 67 -2.25 -2.27 -3.56
CA HIS A 67 -0.79 -2.21 -3.71
C HIS A 67 -0.38 -0.99 -4.55
N TRP A 68 0.91 -0.61 -4.59
CA TRP A 68 1.39 0.56 -5.36
C TRP A 68 0.65 1.87 -5.05
N LEU A 69 0.48 2.19 -3.79
CA LEU A 69 -0.47 3.20 -3.29
C LEU A 69 -0.22 4.62 -3.79
N LEU A 70 1.03 5.05 -3.87
CA LEU A 70 1.42 6.40 -4.26
C LEU A 70 2.04 6.50 -5.66
N ALA A 71 1.99 5.43 -6.46
CA ALA A 71 2.50 5.45 -7.83
C ALA A 71 1.76 6.47 -8.72
N SER A 72 0.53 6.79 -8.38
CA SER A 72 -0.31 7.81 -9.04
C SER A 72 -1.33 8.36 -8.05
N PRO A 73 -1.68 9.65 -8.12
CA PRO A 73 -1.16 10.71 -9.01
C PRO A 73 0.23 11.19 -8.61
N GLU A 74 0.89 11.92 -9.50
CA GLU A 74 2.19 12.52 -9.24
C GLU A 74 2.16 13.60 -8.12
N GLY A 75 3.32 13.88 -7.55
CA GLY A 75 3.51 14.92 -6.54
C GLY A 75 3.09 14.51 -5.13
N MET A 76 2.98 13.19 -4.86
CA MET A 76 2.87 12.63 -3.51
C MET A 76 4.27 12.31 -2.98
N TYR A 77 4.52 12.61 -1.70
CA TYR A 77 5.82 12.35 -1.11
C TYR A 77 5.74 12.32 0.42
N LEU A 78 6.17 11.22 1.05
CA LEU A 78 6.07 11.04 2.51
C LEU A 78 7.09 11.87 3.30
N THR A 79 8.32 11.91 2.80
CA THR A 79 9.49 12.47 3.50
C THR A 79 9.81 13.91 3.09
N HIS A 80 8.94 14.55 2.29
CA HIS A 80 9.21 15.88 1.73
C HIS A 80 9.21 16.97 2.82
N PRO A 81 10.20 17.90 2.84
CA PRO A 81 10.25 18.99 3.83
C PRO A 81 9.11 20.01 3.68
N ASP A 82 8.54 20.16 2.49
CA ASP A 82 7.39 21.04 2.26
C ASP A 82 6.10 20.43 2.86
N LYS A 83 5.54 21.14 3.83
CA LYS A 83 4.31 20.75 4.52
C LYS A 83 3.11 20.60 3.58
N SER A 84 3.02 21.39 2.52
CA SER A 84 1.91 21.35 1.58
C SER A 84 1.89 20.03 0.79
N ILE A 85 3.08 19.52 0.40
CA ILE A 85 3.24 18.22 -0.27
C ILE A 85 2.88 17.10 0.70
N ARG A 86 3.33 17.17 1.96
CA ARG A 86 2.96 16.19 2.97
C ARG A 86 1.46 16.17 3.24
N GLN A 87 0.81 17.34 3.33
CA GLN A 87 -0.64 17.43 3.52
C GLN A 87 -1.38 16.79 2.33
N LYS A 88 -1.00 17.12 1.11
CA LYS A 88 -1.55 16.51 -0.10
C LYS A 88 -1.40 14.97 -0.10
N THR A 89 -0.23 14.48 0.32
CA THR A 89 0.04 13.05 0.43
C THR A 89 -0.86 12.39 1.48
N GLN A 90 -0.97 13.00 2.65
CA GLN A 90 -1.85 12.55 3.74
C GLN A 90 -3.32 12.47 3.29
N ASP A 91 -3.82 13.51 2.62
CA ASP A 91 -5.20 13.55 2.14
C ASP A 91 -5.46 12.46 1.09
N TYR A 92 -4.47 12.20 0.23
CA TYR A 92 -4.58 11.13 -0.75
C TYR A 92 -4.52 9.73 -0.11
N ILE A 93 -3.70 9.52 0.94
CA ILE A 93 -3.70 8.27 1.72
C ILE A 93 -5.09 8.04 2.36
N LYS A 94 -5.72 9.07 2.92
CA LYS A 94 -7.10 8.96 3.42
C LYS A 94 -8.09 8.57 2.32
N ALA A 95 -7.94 9.14 1.13
CA ALA A 95 -8.79 8.77 -0.01
C ALA A 95 -8.57 7.31 -0.45
N LEU A 96 -7.35 6.80 -0.39
CA LEU A 96 -7.02 5.39 -0.65
C LEU A 96 -7.64 4.47 0.41
N ILE A 97 -7.60 4.85 1.71
CA ILE A 97 -8.22 4.10 2.80
C ILE A 97 -9.74 3.96 2.57
N HIS A 98 -10.41 5.06 2.24
CA HIS A 98 -11.84 5.01 1.90
C HIS A 98 -12.11 4.16 0.67
N PHE A 99 -11.28 4.28 -0.36
CA PHE A 99 -11.39 3.46 -1.56
C PHE A 99 -11.23 1.96 -1.25
N CYS A 100 -10.25 1.60 -0.42
CA CYS A 100 -10.03 0.23 0.04
C CYS A 100 -11.29 -0.34 0.74
N GLY A 101 -11.82 0.40 1.72
CA GLY A 101 -13.05 0.02 2.43
C GLY A 101 -14.28 -0.09 1.52
N ASP A 102 -14.46 0.83 0.58
CA ASP A 102 -15.57 0.78 -0.40
C ASP A 102 -15.52 -0.48 -1.29
N LEU A 103 -14.32 -0.97 -1.58
CA LEU A 103 -14.12 -2.23 -2.31
C LEU A 103 -14.34 -3.47 -1.45
N GLY A 104 -14.48 -3.33 -0.12
CA GLY A 104 -14.54 -4.43 0.84
C GLY A 104 -13.18 -5.06 1.14
N ALA A 105 -12.09 -4.43 0.69
CA ALA A 105 -10.72 -4.86 0.96
C ALA A 105 -10.27 -4.42 2.37
N LYS A 106 -9.29 -5.14 2.94
CA LYS A 106 -8.85 -4.96 4.33
C LYS A 106 -7.40 -4.53 4.46
N ILE A 107 -6.59 -4.70 3.44
CA ILE A 107 -5.14 -4.52 3.49
C ILE A 107 -4.71 -3.45 2.48
N MET A 108 -3.77 -2.62 2.89
CA MET A 108 -3.08 -1.69 1.98
C MET A 108 -1.58 -1.87 2.14
N ILE A 109 -0.87 -2.16 1.06
CA ILE A 109 0.59 -2.39 1.07
C ILE A 109 1.30 -1.20 0.44
N HIS A 110 2.16 -0.55 1.23
CA HIS A 110 2.92 0.60 0.80
C HIS A 110 4.39 0.22 0.52
N GLY A 111 4.64 -0.17 -0.73
CA GLY A 111 5.99 -0.43 -1.23
C GLY A 111 6.54 0.66 -2.16
N SER A 112 5.80 1.72 -2.47
CA SER A 112 6.19 2.76 -3.45
C SER A 112 7.51 3.47 -3.09
N PRO A 113 8.66 3.14 -3.73
CA PRO A 113 9.97 3.66 -3.30
C PRO A 113 10.19 5.13 -3.66
N ALA A 114 9.76 5.54 -4.85
CA ALA A 114 10.01 6.89 -5.35
C ALA A 114 9.38 7.99 -4.49
N GLN A 115 8.31 7.69 -3.78
CA GLN A 115 7.54 8.64 -2.97
C GLN A 115 7.98 8.69 -1.50
N ARG A 116 9.07 8.00 -1.14
CA ARG A 116 9.59 7.99 0.24
C ARG A 116 11.08 8.22 0.36
N ASN A 117 11.83 8.26 -0.75
CA ASN A 117 13.28 8.45 -0.73
C ASN A 117 13.69 9.78 -0.10
N ILE A 118 14.73 9.75 0.74
CA ILE A 118 15.32 10.96 1.32
C ILE A 118 16.26 11.56 0.29
N GLN A 119 16.03 12.83 -0.09
CA GLN A 119 16.83 13.51 -1.07
C GLN A 119 18.11 14.07 -0.46
N LYS A 120 19.12 14.34 -1.30
CA LYS A 120 20.39 14.93 -0.84
C LYS A 120 20.14 16.25 -0.10
N GLY A 121 20.68 16.35 1.10
CA GLY A 121 20.56 17.54 1.96
C GLY A 121 19.35 17.55 2.88
N TRP A 122 18.47 16.55 2.82
CA TRP A 122 17.40 16.39 3.80
C TRP A 122 17.89 15.63 5.03
N ASP A 123 17.47 16.05 6.21
CA ASP A 123 17.77 15.35 7.45
C ASP A 123 16.94 14.05 7.56
N ARG A 124 17.62 12.94 7.88
CA ARG A 124 16.99 11.61 7.91
C ARG A 124 15.95 11.48 9.01
N GLU A 125 16.25 11.99 10.21
CA GLU A 125 15.34 11.86 11.35
C GLU A 125 14.12 12.79 11.21
N GLU A 126 14.28 13.96 10.60
CA GLU A 126 13.15 14.80 10.25
C GLU A 126 12.26 14.15 9.19
N CYS A 127 12.86 13.59 8.14
CA CYS A 127 12.14 12.85 7.10
C CYS A 127 11.37 11.65 7.67
N TRP A 128 11.99 10.95 8.64
CA TRP A 128 11.33 9.86 9.37
C TRP A 128 10.10 10.37 10.12
N LYS A 129 10.24 11.42 10.92
CA LYS A 129 9.14 12.05 11.66
C LYS A 129 8.01 12.50 10.73
N TYR A 130 8.32 13.08 9.57
CA TYR A 130 7.31 13.47 8.59
C TYR A 130 6.46 12.29 8.11
N ALA A 131 7.09 11.14 7.84
CA ALA A 131 6.37 9.94 7.44
C ALA A 131 5.51 9.40 8.59
N VAL A 132 6.05 9.32 9.82
CA VAL A 132 5.30 8.91 11.02
C VAL A 132 4.08 9.80 11.24
N ASP A 133 4.23 11.13 11.17
CA ASP A 133 3.13 12.08 11.36
C ASP A 133 2.00 11.87 10.33
N ILE A 134 2.36 11.66 9.06
CA ILE A 134 1.39 11.38 8.00
C ILE A 134 0.57 10.13 8.34
N PHE A 135 1.23 9.04 8.70
CA PHE A 135 0.54 7.78 9.01
C PHE A 135 -0.29 7.88 10.29
N ALA A 136 0.25 8.48 11.36
CA ALA A 136 -0.46 8.71 12.61
C ALA A 136 -1.76 9.51 12.40
N ASN A 137 -1.71 10.54 11.54
CA ASN A 137 -2.89 11.35 11.18
C ASN A 137 -3.91 10.61 10.28
N CYS A 138 -3.59 9.42 9.79
CA CYS A 138 -4.49 8.58 8.99
C CYS A 138 -5.13 7.43 9.80
N THR A 139 -4.66 7.15 11.02
CA THR A 139 -5.07 5.97 11.80
C THR A 139 -6.55 5.92 12.12
N LYS A 140 -7.18 7.07 12.40
CA LYS A 140 -8.63 7.14 12.62
C LYS A 140 -9.43 6.69 11.39
N GLU A 141 -8.98 7.06 10.19
CA GLU A 141 -9.62 6.63 8.95
C GLU A 141 -9.38 5.15 8.67
N MET A 142 -8.19 4.63 9.01
CA MET A 142 -7.89 3.19 8.94
C MET A 142 -8.86 2.40 9.82
N ALA A 143 -8.99 2.76 11.10
CA ALA A 143 -9.90 2.11 12.03
C ALA A 143 -11.38 2.20 11.59
N LYS A 144 -11.83 3.38 11.16
CA LYS A 144 -13.21 3.60 10.72
C LYS A 144 -13.61 2.76 9.51
N ASN A 145 -12.67 2.48 8.61
CA ASN A 145 -12.90 1.71 7.40
C ASN A 145 -12.49 0.23 7.55
N ASP A 146 -12.06 -0.19 8.75
CA ASP A 146 -11.58 -1.54 9.04
C ASP A 146 -10.46 -1.98 8.07
N VAL A 147 -9.49 -1.08 7.84
CA VAL A 147 -8.35 -1.25 6.95
C VAL A 147 -7.07 -1.28 7.76
N THR A 148 -6.22 -2.27 7.50
CA THR A 148 -4.84 -2.34 7.99
C THR A 148 -3.90 -1.82 6.91
N TYR A 149 -3.11 -0.80 7.27
CA TYR A 149 -2.09 -0.23 6.41
C TYR A 149 -0.74 -0.87 6.75
N CYS A 150 -0.15 -1.57 5.79
CA CYS A 150 1.12 -2.25 5.94
C CYS A 150 2.22 -1.47 5.22
N ILE A 151 3.22 -1.01 5.99
CA ILE A 151 4.44 -0.47 5.40
C ILE A 151 5.38 -1.61 5.01
N GLU A 152 5.91 -1.56 3.81
CA GLU A 152 6.77 -2.58 3.26
C GLU A 152 8.24 -2.13 3.30
N ALA A 153 9.11 -2.97 3.86
CA ALA A 153 10.55 -2.83 3.71
C ALA A 153 10.96 -3.23 2.29
N LEU A 154 11.85 -2.44 1.67
CA LEU A 154 12.40 -2.71 0.34
C LEU A 154 13.93 -2.81 0.40
N THR A 155 14.55 -3.28 -0.68
CA THR A 155 16.01 -3.36 -0.74
C THR A 155 16.66 -1.98 -0.81
N THR A 156 17.94 -1.89 -0.39
CA THR A 156 18.75 -0.66 -0.51
C THR A 156 19.00 -0.22 -1.96
N LYS A 157 18.70 -1.07 -2.94
CA LYS A 157 18.75 -0.74 -4.37
C LYS A 157 17.52 0.05 -4.82
N GLU A 158 16.41 -0.05 -4.09
CA GLU A 158 15.12 0.55 -4.42
C GLU A 158 14.87 1.84 -3.65
N THR A 159 15.32 1.89 -2.40
CA THR A 159 15.06 3.03 -1.51
C THR A 159 16.21 3.24 -0.53
N ASN A 160 16.27 4.40 0.09
CA ASN A 160 17.23 4.72 1.14
C ASN A 160 16.60 4.90 2.53
N ILE A 161 15.34 4.52 2.69
CA ILE A 161 14.59 4.52 3.95
C ILE A 161 13.65 3.31 3.98
N LEU A 162 13.46 2.70 5.15
CA LEU A 162 12.69 1.46 5.29
C LEU A 162 13.29 0.34 4.44
N THR A 163 14.57 0.09 4.67
CA THR A 163 15.38 -0.88 3.92
C THR A 163 15.57 -2.20 4.64
N SER A 164 14.93 -2.37 5.81
CA SER A 164 14.94 -3.60 6.60
C SER A 164 13.62 -3.78 7.36
N ILE A 165 13.34 -5.02 7.73
CA ILE A 165 12.21 -5.34 8.62
C ILE A 165 12.34 -4.62 9.96
N SER A 166 13.54 -4.47 10.49
CA SER A 166 13.77 -3.73 11.73
C SER A 166 13.39 -2.25 11.62
N GLU A 167 13.65 -1.59 10.47
CA GLU A 167 13.18 -0.23 10.23
C GLU A 167 11.66 -0.18 10.06
N ALA A 168 11.05 -1.16 9.41
CA ALA A 168 9.60 -1.22 9.27
C ALA A 168 8.91 -1.41 10.64
N LEU A 169 9.43 -2.29 11.50
CA LEU A 169 8.95 -2.48 12.88
C LEU A 169 9.13 -1.22 13.73
N ARG A 170 10.25 -0.49 13.58
CA ARG A 170 10.45 0.82 14.23
C ARG A 170 9.33 1.79 13.81
N MET A 171 8.99 1.87 12.54
CA MET A 171 7.93 2.76 12.07
C MET A 171 6.55 2.34 12.61
N VAL A 172 6.28 1.04 12.69
CA VAL A 172 5.05 0.52 13.32
C VAL A 172 4.98 0.94 14.79
N ALA A 173 6.08 0.81 15.53
CA ALA A 173 6.16 1.24 16.93
C ALA A 173 5.98 2.76 17.09
N ASP A 174 6.59 3.56 16.22
CA ASP A 174 6.51 5.02 16.27
C ASP A 174 5.11 5.54 15.92
N VAL A 175 4.40 4.92 14.98
CA VAL A 175 2.98 5.24 14.66
C VAL A 175 2.04 4.73 15.74
N ASN A 176 2.37 3.61 16.39
CA ASN A 176 1.70 3.03 17.56
C ASN A 176 0.17 2.90 17.40
N HIS A 177 -0.28 2.19 16.37
CA HIS A 177 -1.72 1.96 16.14
C HIS A 177 -1.98 0.55 15.57
N PRO A 178 -3.01 -0.19 16.05
CA PRO A 178 -3.26 -1.57 15.61
C PRO A 178 -3.55 -1.72 14.12
N ASN A 179 -4.07 -0.70 13.47
CA ASN A 179 -4.31 -0.72 12.02
C ASN A 179 -3.11 -0.24 11.18
N PHE A 180 -1.94 0.04 11.80
CA PHE A 180 -0.70 0.31 11.08
C PHE A 180 0.31 -0.77 11.41
N GLN A 181 0.69 -1.56 10.42
CA GLN A 181 1.50 -2.76 10.57
C GLN A 181 2.59 -2.83 9.49
N THR A 182 3.34 -3.91 9.46
CA THR A 182 4.24 -4.24 8.36
C THR A 182 3.89 -5.61 7.77
N MET A 183 4.52 -5.94 6.68
CA MET A 183 4.44 -7.24 6.02
C MET A 183 5.84 -7.69 5.59
N LEU A 184 5.99 -8.95 5.27
CA LEU A 184 7.24 -9.52 4.81
C LEU A 184 7.26 -9.61 3.27
N ASP A 185 8.13 -8.83 2.64
CA ASP A 185 8.54 -9.07 1.26
C ASP A 185 9.74 -10.03 1.27
N THR A 186 9.56 -11.21 0.68
CA THR A 186 10.59 -12.25 0.65
C THR A 186 11.85 -11.82 -0.11
N LYS A 187 11.74 -10.96 -1.14
CA LYS A 187 12.86 -10.39 -1.87
C LYS A 187 13.66 -9.44 -0.98
N ALA A 188 12.98 -8.56 -0.24
CA ALA A 188 13.63 -7.64 0.69
C ALA A 188 14.27 -8.40 1.84
N ALA A 189 13.57 -9.36 2.45
CA ALA A 189 14.10 -10.22 3.50
C ALA A 189 15.35 -11.00 3.07
N ALA A 190 15.38 -11.52 1.85
CA ALA A 190 16.55 -12.22 1.29
C ALA A 190 17.77 -11.30 1.13
N ALA A 191 17.57 -9.99 1.02
CA ALA A 191 18.64 -9.00 0.90
C ALA A 191 19.25 -8.57 2.26
N GLU A 192 18.64 -8.94 3.38
CA GLU A 192 19.10 -8.52 4.73
C GLU A 192 20.31 -9.29 5.28
N ASN A 193 20.84 -10.26 4.54
CA ASN A 193 21.98 -11.12 4.99
C ASN A 193 21.76 -11.78 6.36
N LYS A 194 20.50 -12.08 6.70
CA LYS A 194 20.11 -12.81 7.91
C LYS A 194 19.35 -14.08 7.53
N PRO A 195 19.40 -15.15 8.35
CA PRO A 195 18.48 -16.27 8.16
C PRO A 195 17.04 -15.81 8.15
N HIS A 196 16.23 -16.31 7.24
CA HIS A 196 14.81 -15.88 7.12
C HIS A 196 14.02 -16.12 8.41
N VAL A 197 14.35 -17.15 9.18
CA VAL A 197 13.74 -17.44 10.49
C VAL A 197 13.99 -16.30 11.49
N ASP A 198 15.14 -15.64 11.43
CA ASP A 198 15.50 -14.53 12.34
C ASP A 198 14.86 -13.19 11.87
N VAL A 199 14.41 -13.14 10.63
CA VAL A 199 13.67 -11.98 10.07
C VAL A 199 12.19 -12.07 10.39
N ILE A 200 11.65 -13.30 10.53
CA ILE A 200 10.22 -13.59 10.76
C ILE A 200 9.89 -13.65 12.25
N ALA A 201 10.86 -14.03 13.09
CA ALA A 201 10.71 -14.15 14.53
C ALA A 201 10.66 -12.78 15.24
#